data_9e8cbfe6a8291cae3261d837e4ccd2a5
#
_entry.id   9e8cbfe6a8291cae3261d837e4ccd2a5
#
_cell.length_a   1.000
_cell.length_b   1.000
_cell.length_c   1.000
_cell.angle_alpha   90.00
_cell.angle_beta   90.00
_cell.angle_gamma   90.00
#
_symmetry.space_group_name_H-M   'P 1'
#
loop_
_entity.id
_entity.type
_entity.pdbx_description
1 polymer ?
#
loop_
_entity_poly.entity_id
_entity_poly.type
_entity_poly.pdbx_seq_one_letter_code
_entity_poly.pdbx_strand_id
1 'polypeptide(L)'
;EVQTVAVYTVEREPVALMSSGYNRFTMQDLNSDGMPSLLVLRTDGNSQSVAEFYGWQDEQMGVAYRCVLSSSMASLNRGSMVSGRVDADTPALFITGVDEQGMAVTDILVFRSELGLVNLALTGSSTGVSNAVFAYRQLPPQDIDGDGSIEIPDPDPSWSGEQTDGLVRWMRCSGDGELSVAAETYHSLSCGWYLNIPESWWDWNVEAVTGSISNENQLNLNINGDPVLSIYTITGENRENRGRLGKRIVLRRQTATVYAGELYDAGAYYGMDEDLLRRSFSLIVGTWSN
;
A
#
# COMPACT_ATOMS: atom_id res chain seq x y z
N GLU A 1 -25.90 12.34 -8.80
CA GLU A 1 -25.94 13.25 -7.64
C GLU A 1 -24.51 13.66 -7.29
N VAL A 2 -24.27 14.95 -7.11
CA VAL A 2 -22.97 15.46 -6.65
C VAL A 2 -22.94 15.29 -5.13
N GLN A 3 -21.99 14.54 -4.61
CA GLN A 3 -21.76 14.45 -3.17
C GLN A 3 -21.13 15.74 -2.67
N THR A 4 -21.55 16.21 -1.49
CA THR A 4 -21.12 17.48 -0.92
C THR A 4 -20.57 17.25 0.49
N VAL A 5 -19.39 17.80 0.77
CA VAL A 5 -18.82 17.94 2.12
C VAL A 5 -19.04 19.38 2.60
N ALA A 6 -19.42 19.53 3.85
CA ALA A 6 -19.58 20.85 4.48
C ALA A 6 -18.98 20.86 5.90
N VAL A 7 -18.44 22.01 6.28
CA VAL A 7 -17.91 22.28 7.62
C VAL A 7 -18.78 23.34 8.29
N TYR A 8 -19.13 23.11 9.54
CA TYR A 8 -19.98 24.00 10.33
C TYR A 8 -19.29 24.42 11.64
N THR A 9 -19.66 25.56 12.17
CA THR A 9 -19.31 25.93 13.55
C THR A 9 -19.95 24.97 14.55
N VAL A 10 -19.29 24.72 15.67
CA VAL A 10 -19.86 23.93 16.80
C VAL A 10 -20.50 24.91 17.79
N GLU A 11 -21.59 25.56 17.37
CA GLU A 11 -22.35 26.51 18.17
C GLU A 11 -23.81 26.06 18.32
N ARG A 12 -24.58 26.77 19.14
CA ARG A 12 -26.00 26.46 19.38
C ARG A 12 -26.83 26.55 18.09
N GLU A 13 -26.44 27.46 17.17
CA GLU A 13 -26.96 27.55 15.80
C GLU A 13 -25.77 27.38 14.86
N PRO A 14 -25.56 26.18 14.30
CA PRO A 14 -24.42 25.91 13.43
C PRO A 14 -24.46 26.79 12.18
N VAL A 15 -23.36 27.47 11.88
CA VAL A 15 -23.18 28.25 10.67
C VAL A 15 -22.25 27.48 9.73
N ALA A 16 -22.64 27.36 8.44
CA ALA A 16 -21.81 26.75 7.45
C ALA A 16 -20.56 27.61 7.18
N LEU A 17 -19.38 27.05 7.38
CA LEU A 17 -18.11 27.73 7.12
C LEU A 17 -17.64 27.50 5.69
N MET A 18 -17.95 26.34 5.12
CA MET A 18 -17.69 26.00 3.71
C MET A 18 -18.60 24.86 3.26
N SER A 19 -18.77 24.74 1.95
CA SER A 19 -19.40 23.60 1.29
C SER A 19 -18.73 23.38 -0.08
N SER A 20 -18.39 22.13 -0.41
CA SER A 20 -17.77 21.76 -1.68
C SER A 20 -18.27 20.42 -2.18
N GLY A 21 -18.43 20.27 -3.50
CA GLY A 21 -18.59 18.96 -4.12
C GLY A 21 -17.30 18.17 -4.03
N TYR A 22 -17.39 16.85 -3.86
CA TYR A 22 -16.22 15.99 -3.73
C TYR A 22 -16.38 14.63 -4.41
N ASN A 23 -15.27 14.03 -4.80
CA ASN A 23 -15.16 12.60 -5.07
C ASN A 23 -14.71 11.87 -3.80
N ARG A 24 -13.72 12.41 -3.09
CA ARG A 24 -13.21 11.95 -1.80
C ARG A 24 -12.78 13.13 -0.93
N PHE A 25 -12.72 12.93 0.37
CA PHE A 25 -12.12 13.89 1.30
C PHE A 25 -11.48 13.19 2.49
N THR A 26 -10.57 13.86 3.15
CA THR A 26 -9.95 13.43 4.40
C THR A 26 -9.57 14.63 5.27
N MET A 27 -9.34 14.37 6.55
CA MET A 27 -8.77 15.34 7.49
C MET A 27 -7.38 14.85 7.88
N GLN A 28 -6.36 15.68 7.65
CA GLN A 28 -4.97 15.32 7.94
C GLN A 28 -4.11 16.56 8.21
N ASP A 29 -3.16 16.44 9.13
CA ASP A 29 -2.14 17.45 9.38
C ASP A 29 -0.94 17.22 8.44
N LEU A 30 -1.04 17.74 7.20
CA LEU A 30 0.04 17.64 6.21
C LEU A 30 1.10 18.71 6.39
N ASN A 31 0.74 19.85 6.98
CA ASN A 31 1.65 20.99 7.18
C ASN A 31 2.38 20.95 8.54
N SER A 32 2.08 19.94 9.37
CA SER A 32 2.69 19.72 10.69
C SER A 32 2.51 20.88 11.64
N ASP A 33 1.37 21.60 11.57
CA ASP A 33 1.03 22.68 12.50
C ASP A 33 0.30 22.18 13.77
N GLY A 34 0.06 20.87 13.85
CA GLY A 34 -0.64 20.20 14.95
C GLY A 34 -2.17 20.19 14.77
N MET A 35 -2.71 20.71 13.69
CA MET A 35 -4.14 20.78 13.42
C MET A 35 -4.48 20.08 12.10
N PRO A 36 -5.45 19.13 12.10
CA PRO A 36 -5.86 18.51 10.87
C PRO A 36 -6.60 19.50 9.95
N SER A 37 -6.17 19.57 8.70
CA SER A 37 -6.79 20.36 7.66
C SER A 37 -7.66 19.50 6.75
N LEU A 38 -8.73 20.06 6.21
CA LEU A 38 -9.60 19.37 5.25
C LEU A 38 -8.93 19.35 3.86
N LEU A 39 -8.76 18.14 3.32
CA LEU A 39 -8.38 17.93 1.93
C LEU A 39 -9.57 17.37 1.17
N VAL A 40 -9.90 18.01 0.04
CA VAL A 40 -10.99 17.59 -0.85
C VAL A 40 -10.41 17.23 -2.21
N LEU A 41 -10.70 16.01 -2.66
CA LEU A 41 -10.37 15.54 -4.01
C LEU A 41 -11.61 15.63 -4.87
N ARG A 42 -11.50 16.28 -6.01
CA ARG A 42 -12.61 16.43 -6.95
C ARG A 42 -12.13 16.58 -8.39
N THR A 43 -13.05 16.38 -9.31
CA THR A 43 -12.86 16.77 -10.71
C THR A 43 -13.34 18.22 -10.88
N ASP A 44 -12.49 19.07 -11.44
CA ASP A 44 -12.82 20.47 -11.66
C ASP A 44 -13.65 20.70 -12.95
N GLY A 45 -13.99 21.96 -13.22
CA GLY A 45 -14.77 22.35 -14.41
C GLY A 45 -14.07 22.05 -15.75
N ASN A 46 -12.77 21.76 -15.74
CA ASN A 46 -11.98 21.37 -16.90
C ASN A 46 -11.78 19.85 -17.01
N SER A 47 -12.53 19.07 -16.23
CA SER A 47 -12.41 17.62 -16.13
C SER A 47 -11.05 17.14 -15.58
N GLN A 48 -10.31 18.01 -14.87
CA GLN A 48 -9.04 17.69 -14.25
C GLN A 48 -9.26 17.27 -12.80
N SER A 49 -8.63 16.16 -12.39
CA SER A 49 -8.59 15.75 -10.99
C SER A 49 -7.66 16.64 -10.20
N VAL A 50 -8.15 17.14 -9.07
CA VAL A 50 -7.44 18.10 -8.22
C VAL A 50 -7.60 17.75 -6.74
N ALA A 51 -6.60 18.12 -5.95
CA ALA A 51 -6.64 18.15 -4.50
C ALA A 51 -6.68 19.61 -4.02
N GLU A 52 -7.61 19.92 -3.14
CA GLU A 52 -7.77 21.22 -2.52
C GLU A 52 -7.58 21.12 -1.03
N PHE A 53 -6.64 21.91 -0.51
CA PHE A 53 -6.36 22.04 0.92
C PHE A 53 -7.09 23.26 1.43
N TYR A 54 -7.99 23.05 2.38
CA TYR A 54 -8.81 24.12 2.98
C TYR A 54 -8.16 24.64 4.25
N GLY A 55 -8.11 25.96 4.36
CA GLY A 55 -7.60 26.69 5.51
C GLY A 55 -8.49 27.90 5.87
N TRP A 56 -8.18 28.51 6.99
CA TRP A 56 -8.86 29.72 7.44
C TRP A 56 -8.35 30.95 6.68
N GLN A 57 -9.26 31.72 6.11
CA GLN A 57 -9.03 32.99 5.45
C GLN A 57 -10.15 33.94 5.85
N ASP A 58 -9.82 35.08 6.51
CA ASP A 58 -10.75 36.13 6.87
C ASP A 58 -12.04 35.63 7.56
N GLU A 59 -11.90 34.82 8.61
CA GLU A 59 -13.01 34.23 9.37
C GLU A 59 -13.87 33.20 8.60
N GLN A 60 -13.50 32.84 7.39
CA GLN A 60 -14.15 31.81 6.59
C GLN A 60 -13.16 30.69 6.24
N MET A 61 -13.69 29.52 5.95
CA MET A 61 -12.91 28.40 5.46
C MET A 61 -12.93 28.39 3.94
N GLY A 62 -11.76 28.48 3.32
CA GLY A 62 -11.59 28.55 1.86
C GLY A 62 -10.46 27.67 1.36
N VAL A 63 -10.34 27.52 0.04
CA VAL A 63 -9.22 26.81 -0.59
C VAL A 63 -7.96 27.66 -0.42
N ALA A 64 -7.05 27.20 0.46
CA ALA A 64 -5.76 27.84 0.70
C ALA A 64 -4.72 27.42 -0.35
N TYR A 65 -4.71 26.13 -0.70
CA TYR A 65 -3.79 25.58 -1.69
C TYR A 65 -4.50 24.57 -2.59
N ARG A 66 -4.03 24.46 -3.83
CA ARG A 66 -4.55 23.53 -4.82
C ARG A 66 -3.41 22.85 -5.56
N CYS A 67 -3.53 21.56 -5.78
CA CYS A 67 -2.59 20.75 -6.52
C CYS A 67 -3.33 19.92 -7.56
N VAL A 68 -2.74 19.75 -8.74
CA VAL A 68 -3.28 18.84 -9.76
C VAL A 68 -2.88 17.41 -9.43
N LEU A 69 -3.79 16.48 -9.73
CA LEU A 69 -3.52 15.05 -9.67
C LEU A 69 -3.11 14.54 -11.06
N SER A 70 -2.58 13.33 -11.12
CA SER A 70 -2.14 12.71 -12.36
C SER A 70 -3.23 12.75 -13.44
N SER A 71 -2.87 13.18 -14.65
CA SER A 71 -3.76 13.21 -15.80
C SER A 71 -4.20 11.82 -16.27
N SER A 72 -3.45 10.77 -15.92
CA SER A 72 -3.80 9.38 -16.24
C SER A 72 -4.80 8.77 -15.24
N MET A 73 -5.06 9.41 -14.09
CA MET A 73 -6.01 8.90 -13.10
C MET A 73 -7.45 9.06 -13.58
N ALA A 74 -8.02 8.02 -14.17
CA ALA A 74 -9.37 8.05 -14.73
C ALA A 74 -10.47 8.01 -13.67
N SER A 75 -10.20 7.52 -12.46
CA SER A 75 -11.18 7.44 -11.39
C SER A 75 -10.58 7.61 -10.00
N LEU A 76 -11.06 8.62 -9.29
CA LEU A 76 -10.82 8.84 -7.86
C LEU A 76 -11.69 7.95 -6.94
N ASN A 77 -12.75 7.33 -7.48
CA ASN A 77 -13.70 6.54 -6.70
C ASN A 77 -13.24 5.09 -6.50
N ARG A 78 -12.27 4.63 -7.30
CA ARG A 78 -11.64 3.31 -7.17
C ARG A 78 -10.24 3.48 -6.63
N GLY A 79 -9.86 2.66 -5.67
CA GLY A 79 -8.54 2.70 -5.07
C GLY A 79 -8.55 3.10 -3.59
N SER A 80 -7.45 3.63 -3.11
CA SER A 80 -7.22 3.91 -1.69
C SER A 80 -6.75 5.34 -1.44
N MET A 81 -6.96 5.80 -0.21
CA MET A 81 -6.31 6.98 0.36
C MET A 81 -5.63 6.55 1.65
N VAL A 82 -4.33 6.71 1.71
CA VAL A 82 -3.52 6.31 2.86
C VAL A 82 -2.76 7.52 3.37
N SER A 83 -2.97 7.84 4.65
CA SER A 83 -2.20 8.85 5.35
C SER A 83 -0.96 8.22 5.96
N GLY A 84 0.19 8.86 5.78
CA GLY A 84 1.45 8.37 6.32
C GLY A 84 2.57 9.37 6.09
N ARG A 85 3.76 8.88 5.77
CA ARG A 85 4.96 9.69 5.56
C ARG A 85 5.74 9.18 4.36
N VAL A 86 6.49 10.04 3.69
CA VAL A 86 7.50 9.65 2.67
C VAL A 86 8.88 9.43 3.30
N ASP A 87 9.13 10.09 4.43
CA ASP A 87 10.34 9.95 5.26
C ASP A 87 10.00 10.28 6.72
N ALA A 88 11.01 10.25 7.62
CA ALA A 88 10.80 10.43 9.05
C ALA A 88 10.05 11.73 9.43
N ASP A 89 10.18 12.80 8.63
CA ASP A 89 9.71 14.13 8.99
C ASP A 89 8.61 14.68 8.06
N THR A 90 8.35 14.03 6.92
CA THR A 90 7.45 14.56 5.88
C THR A 90 6.12 13.80 5.84
N PRO A 91 5.05 14.34 6.45
CA PRO A 91 3.70 13.79 6.29
C PRO A 91 3.26 13.80 4.83
N ALA A 92 2.54 12.75 4.43
CA ALA A 92 2.07 12.58 3.07
C ALA A 92 0.68 11.93 3.01
N LEU A 93 -0.04 12.21 1.93
CA LEU A 93 -1.26 11.53 1.54
C LEU A 93 -1.03 10.80 0.23
N PHE A 94 -1.12 9.48 0.27
CA PHE A 94 -1.02 8.61 -0.90
C PHE A 94 -2.44 8.37 -1.45
N ILE A 95 -2.65 8.75 -2.71
CA ILE A 95 -3.94 8.65 -3.39
C ILE A 95 -3.75 7.69 -4.55
N THR A 96 -4.29 6.49 -4.43
CA THR A 96 -4.26 5.52 -5.51
C THR A 96 -5.62 5.48 -6.21
N GLY A 97 -5.61 5.62 -7.52
CA GLY A 97 -6.74 5.40 -8.40
C GLY A 97 -6.39 4.40 -9.49
N VAL A 98 -7.19 4.34 -10.53
CA VAL A 98 -6.91 3.50 -11.71
C VAL A 98 -6.97 4.34 -12.98
N ASP A 99 -6.14 3.99 -13.96
CA ASP A 99 -6.19 4.58 -15.29
C ASP A 99 -7.21 3.84 -16.20
N GLU A 100 -7.29 4.25 -17.47
CA GLU A 100 -8.16 3.64 -18.46
C GLU A 100 -7.77 2.20 -18.83
N GLN A 101 -6.50 1.83 -18.62
CA GLN A 101 -5.96 0.49 -18.83
C GLN A 101 -6.13 -0.42 -17.60
N GLY A 102 -6.62 0.12 -16.48
CA GLY A 102 -6.78 -0.60 -15.22
C GLY A 102 -5.48 -0.72 -14.42
N MET A 103 -4.45 0.09 -14.71
CA MET A 103 -3.25 0.19 -13.90
C MET A 103 -3.50 1.04 -12.65
N ALA A 104 -2.83 0.73 -11.57
CA ALA A 104 -2.82 1.57 -10.38
C ALA A 104 -1.98 2.83 -10.65
N VAL A 105 -2.57 4.00 -10.39
CA VAL A 105 -1.91 5.30 -10.46
C VAL A 105 -1.90 5.88 -9.06
N THR A 106 -0.73 6.14 -8.50
CA THR A 106 -0.59 6.71 -7.16
C THR A 106 -0.02 8.11 -7.24
N ASP A 107 -0.74 9.07 -6.68
CA ASP A 107 -0.27 10.42 -6.41
C ASP A 107 0.14 10.55 -4.94
N ILE A 108 1.16 11.36 -4.68
CA ILE A 108 1.74 11.53 -3.34
C ILE A 108 1.75 13.00 -2.99
N LEU A 109 0.80 13.41 -2.15
CA LEU A 109 0.67 14.80 -1.73
C LEU A 109 1.45 15.05 -0.45
N VAL A 110 2.28 16.09 -0.49
CA VAL A 110 2.99 16.63 0.67
C VAL A 110 2.79 18.14 0.75
N PHE A 111 3.03 18.73 1.92
CA PHE A 111 3.02 20.15 2.11
C PHE A 111 4.46 20.69 2.16
N ARG A 112 4.72 21.76 1.40
CA ARG A 112 6.00 22.50 1.42
C ARG A 112 5.72 23.94 1.83
N SER A 113 6.44 24.45 2.82
CA SER A 113 6.18 25.79 3.39
C SER A 113 6.16 26.92 2.35
N GLU A 114 6.99 26.82 1.31
CA GLU A 114 7.08 27.86 0.26
C GLU A 114 6.15 27.63 -0.93
N LEU A 115 5.76 26.36 -1.19
CA LEU A 115 4.99 25.96 -2.39
C LEU A 115 3.56 25.57 -2.07
N GLY A 116 3.24 25.30 -0.79
CA GLY A 116 1.97 24.76 -0.38
C GLY A 116 1.85 23.27 -0.69
N LEU A 117 0.71 22.85 -1.21
CA LEU A 117 0.41 21.47 -1.55
C LEU A 117 1.13 21.05 -2.86
N VAL A 118 1.93 20.01 -2.80
CA VAL A 118 2.75 19.50 -3.92
C VAL A 118 2.46 18.02 -4.14
N ASN A 119 2.39 17.59 -5.40
CA ASN A 119 2.32 16.17 -5.78
C ASN A 119 3.72 15.67 -6.19
N LEU A 120 4.36 14.89 -5.32
CA LEU A 120 5.71 14.36 -5.57
C LEU A 120 5.74 13.41 -6.77
N ALA A 121 4.66 12.67 -7.01
CA ALA A 121 4.59 11.72 -8.11
C ALA A 121 4.57 12.39 -9.50
N LEU A 122 4.39 13.72 -9.56
CA LEU A 122 4.50 14.49 -10.80
C LEU A 122 5.85 15.20 -10.95
N THR A 123 6.78 15.05 -10.02
CA THR A 123 8.11 15.67 -10.09
C THR A 123 8.82 15.22 -11.37
N GLY A 124 9.30 16.19 -12.16
CA GLY A 124 9.96 15.92 -13.45
C GLY A 124 9.05 15.44 -14.59
N SER A 125 7.75 15.26 -14.33
CA SER A 125 6.80 14.84 -15.38
C SER A 125 6.47 16.01 -16.31
N SER A 126 6.78 15.86 -17.59
CA SER A 126 6.38 16.82 -18.63
C SER A 126 4.96 16.59 -19.16
N THR A 127 4.36 15.45 -18.87
CA THR A 127 3.05 15.02 -19.36
C THR A 127 1.95 15.14 -18.31
N GLY A 128 2.29 15.43 -17.05
CA GLY A 128 1.37 15.43 -15.92
C GLY A 128 0.89 14.01 -15.53
N VAL A 129 1.62 12.98 -15.94
CA VAL A 129 1.37 11.59 -15.55
C VAL A 129 2.25 11.25 -14.36
N SER A 130 1.67 10.57 -13.36
CA SER A 130 2.40 10.06 -12.20
C SER A 130 3.54 9.13 -12.60
N ASN A 131 4.66 9.21 -11.90
CA ASN A 131 5.78 8.26 -12.01
C ASN A 131 5.49 6.94 -11.28
N ALA A 132 4.45 6.88 -10.44
CA ALA A 132 4.00 5.68 -9.71
C ALA A 132 2.78 5.05 -10.38
N VAL A 133 3.02 4.40 -11.54
CA VAL A 133 2.01 3.66 -12.31
C VAL A 133 2.42 2.20 -12.37
N PHE A 134 1.66 1.33 -11.71
CA PHE A 134 1.98 -0.08 -11.54
C PHE A 134 0.77 -0.97 -11.84
N ALA A 135 0.96 -2.28 -11.89
CA ALA A 135 -0.14 -3.23 -12.04
C ALA A 135 -1.13 -3.10 -10.87
N TYR A 136 -2.44 -2.95 -11.16
CA TYR A 136 -3.44 -2.88 -10.09
C TYR A 136 -3.63 -4.24 -9.43
N ARG A 137 -3.48 -4.25 -8.12
CA ARG A 137 -3.90 -5.35 -7.24
C ARG A 137 -4.61 -4.74 -6.03
N GLN A 138 -5.31 -5.55 -5.26
CA GLN A 138 -5.98 -5.08 -4.04
C GLN A 138 -4.96 -4.89 -2.89
N LEU A 139 -3.87 -4.19 -3.18
CA LEU A 139 -2.81 -3.84 -2.25
C LEU A 139 -2.75 -2.33 -2.16
N PRO A 140 -3.10 -1.72 -1.02
CA PRO A 140 -2.90 -0.29 -0.80
C PRO A 140 -1.43 -0.01 -0.48
N PRO A 141 -0.96 1.24 -0.69
CA PRO A 141 0.28 1.71 -0.09
C PRO A 141 0.28 1.47 1.43
N GLN A 142 1.41 1.05 1.99
CA GLN A 142 1.55 0.79 3.43
C GLN A 142 3.02 0.81 3.86
N ASP A 143 3.26 0.97 5.16
CA ASP A 143 4.57 0.77 5.78
C ASP A 143 4.83 -0.75 5.86
N ILE A 144 5.55 -1.28 4.87
CA ILE A 144 5.74 -2.73 4.71
C ILE A 144 6.93 -3.26 5.52
N ASP A 145 7.93 -2.43 5.75
CA ASP A 145 9.16 -2.80 6.47
C ASP A 145 9.20 -2.30 7.92
N GLY A 146 8.23 -1.46 8.34
CA GLY A 146 8.07 -0.99 9.71
C GLY A 146 8.96 0.20 10.05
N ASP A 147 9.46 0.94 9.06
CA ASP A 147 10.32 2.11 9.29
C ASP A 147 9.55 3.43 9.47
N GLY A 148 8.23 3.40 9.28
CA GLY A 148 7.33 4.54 9.43
C GLY A 148 7.08 5.33 8.14
N SER A 149 7.73 4.99 7.05
CA SER A 149 7.44 5.49 5.70
C SER A 149 6.39 4.61 5.02
N ILE A 150 5.70 5.13 4.02
CA ILE A 150 4.72 4.37 3.23
C ILE A 150 5.32 4.02 1.88
N GLU A 151 5.31 2.73 1.57
CA GLU A 151 5.70 2.21 0.28
C GLU A 151 4.49 1.94 -0.61
N ILE A 152 4.72 2.07 -1.93
CA ILE A 152 3.74 1.84 -2.99
C ILE A 152 3.98 0.45 -3.59
N PRO A 153 2.96 -0.42 -3.67
CA PRO A 153 3.14 -1.75 -4.24
C PRO A 153 3.33 -1.70 -5.76
N ASP A 154 4.35 -2.38 -6.26
CA ASP A 154 4.63 -2.70 -7.67
C ASP A 154 4.61 -4.22 -7.84
N PRO A 155 3.44 -4.84 -8.06
CA PRO A 155 3.32 -6.28 -8.26
C PRO A 155 4.04 -6.74 -9.52
N ASP A 156 4.64 -7.92 -9.48
CA ASP A 156 5.29 -8.53 -10.64
C ASP A 156 4.31 -8.62 -11.83
N PRO A 157 4.70 -8.18 -13.04
CA PRO A 157 3.84 -8.23 -14.23
C PRO A 157 3.38 -9.63 -14.62
N SER A 158 4.13 -10.68 -14.25
CA SER A 158 3.74 -12.09 -14.49
C SER A 158 2.52 -12.51 -13.65
N TRP A 159 2.22 -11.75 -12.60
CA TRP A 159 1.03 -11.91 -11.79
C TRP A 159 -0.20 -11.46 -12.58
N SER A 160 -0.72 -12.34 -13.43
CA SER A 160 -1.79 -12.06 -14.40
C SER A 160 -3.14 -12.66 -14.00
N GLY A 161 -4.22 -12.05 -14.48
CA GLY A 161 -5.58 -12.57 -14.36
C GLY A 161 -6.14 -12.55 -12.95
N GLU A 162 -6.78 -13.65 -12.55
CA GLU A 162 -7.41 -13.82 -11.24
C GLU A 162 -6.41 -14.24 -10.12
N GLN A 163 -5.11 -14.28 -10.42
CA GLN A 163 -4.11 -14.59 -9.41
C GLN A 163 -4.15 -13.54 -8.29
N THR A 164 -4.26 -14.04 -7.07
CA THR A 164 -4.29 -13.22 -5.86
C THR A 164 -2.99 -13.29 -5.06
N ASP A 165 -2.01 -14.08 -5.55
CA ASP A 165 -0.78 -14.39 -4.86
C ASP A 165 0.43 -14.15 -5.78
N GLY A 166 1.50 -13.54 -5.29
CA GLY A 166 2.70 -13.29 -6.08
C GLY A 166 3.76 -12.41 -5.40
N LEU A 167 4.84 -12.16 -6.12
CA LEU A 167 5.91 -11.25 -5.72
C LEU A 167 5.49 -9.80 -5.91
N VAL A 168 5.86 -8.96 -4.97
CA VAL A 168 5.58 -7.52 -4.96
C VAL A 168 6.85 -6.78 -4.58
N ARG A 169 7.29 -5.86 -5.42
CA ARG A 169 8.26 -4.84 -5.01
C ARG A 169 7.53 -3.68 -4.34
N TRP A 170 8.14 -3.09 -3.36
CA TRP A 170 7.59 -1.96 -2.65
C TRP A 170 8.46 -0.75 -2.90
N MET A 171 7.86 0.26 -3.51
CA MET A 171 8.56 1.44 -3.99
C MET A 171 8.43 2.57 -2.97
N ARG A 172 9.55 3.05 -2.47
CA ARG A 172 9.63 4.24 -1.62
C ARG A 172 9.80 5.47 -2.48
N CYS A 173 9.03 6.51 -2.17
CA CYS A 173 9.20 7.83 -2.78
C CYS A 173 10.11 8.68 -1.87
N SER A 174 11.16 9.26 -2.44
CA SER A 174 11.96 10.26 -1.75
C SER A 174 11.25 11.60 -1.65
N GLY A 175 11.75 12.49 -0.77
CA GLY A 175 11.26 13.86 -0.71
C GLY A 175 11.36 14.64 -2.03
N ASP A 176 12.19 14.21 -2.96
CA ASP A 176 12.37 14.80 -4.29
C ASP A 176 11.48 14.15 -5.36
N GLY A 177 10.70 13.13 -4.98
CA GLY A 177 9.77 12.44 -5.88
C GLY A 177 10.41 11.28 -6.66
N GLU A 178 11.62 10.87 -6.35
CA GLU A 178 12.28 9.70 -6.95
C GLU A 178 11.78 8.41 -6.29
N LEU A 179 11.55 7.36 -7.09
CA LEU A 179 11.16 6.05 -6.62
C LEU A 179 12.35 5.10 -6.57
N SER A 180 12.45 4.36 -5.49
CA SER A 180 13.44 3.28 -5.30
C SER A 180 12.80 2.07 -4.63
N VAL A 181 13.36 0.88 -4.86
CA VAL A 181 12.88 -0.34 -4.17
C VAL A 181 13.30 -0.26 -2.70
N ALA A 182 12.33 -0.39 -1.80
CA ALA A 182 12.53 -0.41 -0.35
C ALA A 182 12.43 -1.83 0.22
N ALA A 183 11.52 -2.64 -0.33
CA ALA A 183 11.31 -4.01 0.10
C ALA A 183 10.81 -4.88 -1.05
N GLU A 184 10.98 -6.19 -0.93
CA GLU A 184 10.30 -7.19 -1.75
C GLU A 184 9.56 -8.17 -0.83
N THR A 185 8.39 -8.60 -1.27
CA THR A 185 7.56 -9.55 -0.53
C THR A 185 6.92 -10.56 -1.47
N TYR A 186 6.60 -11.74 -0.94
CA TYR A 186 5.61 -12.61 -1.56
C TYR A 186 4.30 -12.43 -0.80
N HIS A 187 3.25 -12.01 -1.50
CA HIS A 187 1.90 -11.87 -0.94
C HIS A 187 1.03 -13.05 -1.32
N SER A 188 0.39 -13.69 -0.33
CA SER A 188 -0.69 -14.64 -0.51
C SER A 188 -1.98 -14.02 0.03
N LEU A 189 -2.66 -13.25 -0.82
CA LEU A 189 -3.95 -12.63 -0.47
C LEU A 189 -5.03 -13.70 -0.25
N SER A 190 -4.96 -14.81 -0.99
CA SER A 190 -5.86 -15.95 -0.85
C SER A 190 -5.77 -16.62 0.52
N CYS A 191 -4.60 -16.59 1.15
CA CYS A 191 -4.31 -17.21 2.44
C CYS A 191 -4.11 -16.21 3.59
N GLY A 192 -4.12 -14.90 3.30
CA GLY A 192 -4.10 -13.83 4.30
C GLY A 192 -2.73 -13.61 4.97
N TRP A 193 -1.62 -13.77 4.24
CA TRP A 193 -0.28 -13.56 4.76
C TRP A 193 0.69 -13.04 3.68
N TYR A 194 1.81 -12.50 4.13
CA TYR A 194 2.95 -12.17 3.27
C TYR A 194 4.27 -12.59 3.92
N LEU A 195 5.29 -12.74 3.09
CA LEU A 195 6.65 -13.07 3.47
C LEU A 195 7.60 -12.00 2.92
N ASN A 196 8.37 -11.36 3.78
CA ASN A 196 9.44 -10.47 3.35
C ASN A 196 10.56 -11.29 2.72
N ILE A 197 10.96 -10.92 1.50
CA ILE A 197 12.08 -11.51 0.78
C ILE A 197 13.37 -10.80 1.23
N PRO A 198 14.37 -11.53 1.74
CA PRO A 198 15.63 -10.90 2.15
C PRO A 198 16.26 -10.08 1.03
N GLU A 199 16.82 -8.92 1.33
CA GLU A 199 17.50 -8.05 0.36
C GLU A 199 18.61 -8.80 -0.41
N SER A 200 19.31 -9.71 0.26
CA SER A 200 20.33 -10.58 -0.37
C SER A 200 19.79 -11.50 -1.46
N TRP A 201 18.46 -11.60 -1.61
CA TRP A 201 17.82 -12.44 -2.63
C TRP A 201 17.32 -11.63 -3.83
N TRP A 202 17.26 -10.31 -3.78
CA TRP A 202 16.66 -9.48 -4.82
C TRP A 202 17.36 -9.60 -6.18
N ASP A 203 18.68 -9.87 -6.19
CA ASP A 203 19.45 -10.09 -7.42
C ASP A 203 19.42 -11.55 -7.92
N TRP A 204 18.69 -12.44 -7.22
CA TRP A 204 18.60 -13.85 -7.55
C TRP A 204 17.28 -14.14 -8.26
N ASN A 205 17.27 -15.22 -9.07
CA ASN A 205 16.03 -15.72 -9.65
C ASN A 205 15.20 -16.45 -8.59
N VAL A 206 14.28 -15.72 -7.92
CA VAL A 206 13.35 -16.26 -6.93
C VAL A 206 12.10 -16.73 -7.65
N GLU A 207 11.81 -18.03 -7.58
CA GLU A 207 10.63 -18.64 -8.16
C GLU A 207 9.66 -19.07 -7.07
N ALA A 208 8.40 -18.70 -7.24
CA ALA A 208 7.31 -19.04 -6.33
C ALA A 208 6.40 -20.07 -6.99
N VAL A 209 6.33 -21.28 -6.43
CA VAL A 209 5.50 -22.38 -6.94
C VAL A 209 4.45 -22.72 -5.90
N THR A 210 3.17 -22.55 -6.28
CA THR A 210 2.04 -22.84 -5.40
C THR A 210 1.47 -24.24 -5.65
N GLY A 211 1.00 -24.89 -4.59
CA GLY A 211 0.29 -26.16 -4.64
C GLY A 211 -0.83 -26.20 -3.61
N SER A 212 -1.82 -27.07 -3.81
CA SER A 212 -2.90 -27.28 -2.87
C SER A 212 -3.23 -28.75 -2.76
N ILE A 213 -3.30 -29.24 -1.52
CA ILE A 213 -3.80 -30.56 -1.16
C ILE A 213 -4.91 -30.32 -0.13
N SER A 214 -5.94 -31.15 -0.07
CA SER A 214 -7.11 -31.03 0.81
C SER A 214 -6.80 -30.33 2.16
N ASN A 215 -7.35 -29.12 2.35
CA ASN A 215 -7.19 -28.27 3.54
C ASN A 215 -5.73 -27.81 3.83
N GLU A 216 -4.88 -27.81 2.82
CA GLU A 216 -3.50 -27.34 2.94
C GLU A 216 -3.06 -26.68 1.62
N ASN A 217 -2.77 -25.39 1.67
CA ASN A 217 -2.13 -24.64 0.58
C ASN A 217 -0.64 -24.55 0.88
N GLN A 218 0.18 -24.73 -0.13
CA GLN A 218 1.63 -24.70 -0.04
C GLN A 218 2.21 -23.71 -1.04
N LEU A 219 3.11 -22.88 -0.58
CA LEU A 219 4.05 -22.11 -1.39
C LEU A 219 5.43 -22.76 -1.26
N ASN A 220 6.11 -22.98 -2.38
CA ASN A 220 7.53 -23.33 -2.41
C ASN A 220 8.29 -22.15 -3.02
N LEU A 221 9.30 -21.65 -2.34
CA LEU A 221 10.27 -20.69 -2.88
C LEU A 221 11.55 -21.40 -3.25
N ASN A 222 11.93 -21.24 -4.51
CA ASN A 222 13.18 -21.73 -5.06
C ASN A 222 14.08 -20.54 -5.44
N ILE A 223 15.38 -20.70 -5.31
CA ILE A 223 16.38 -19.74 -5.80
C ILE A 223 17.28 -20.48 -6.80
N ASN A 224 17.31 -19.99 -8.05
CA ASN A 224 18.06 -20.63 -9.15
C ASN A 224 17.69 -22.11 -9.35
N GLY A 225 16.45 -22.49 -9.05
CA GLY A 225 15.96 -23.85 -9.13
C GLY A 225 16.17 -24.71 -7.86
N ASP A 226 16.94 -24.24 -6.87
CA ASP A 226 17.12 -24.94 -5.60
C ASP A 226 15.97 -24.61 -4.63
N PRO A 227 15.30 -25.60 -4.02
CA PRO A 227 14.26 -25.36 -3.03
C PRO A 227 14.88 -24.77 -1.74
N VAL A 228 14.38 -23.62 -1.32
CA VAL A 228 14.89 -22.87 -0.16
C VAL A 228 13.97 -23.01 1.03
N LEU A 229 12.68 -22.80 0.83
CA LEU A 229 11.66 -22.90 1.89
C LEU A 229 10.29 -23.25 1.32
N SER A 230 9.43 -23.82 2.16
CA SER A 230 8.01 -23.95 1.92
C SER A 230 7.21 -23.25 3.02
N ILE A 231 6.10 -22.62 2.64
CA ILE A 231 5.10 -22.08 3.57
C ILE A 231 3.79 -22.85 3.39
N TYR A 232 3.21 -23.29 4.49
CA TYR A 232 1.97 -24.05 4.53
C TYR A 232 0.89 -23.26 5.23
N THR A 233 -0.28 -23.13 4.59
CA THR A 233 -1.51 -22.64 5.20
C THR A 233 -2.45 -23.82 5.41
N ILE A 234 -2.67 -24.20 6.66
CA ILE A 234 -3.29 -25.48 7.06
C ILE A 234 -4.61 -25.18 7.76
N THR A 235 -5.71 -25.71 7.22
CA THR A 235 -7.06 -25.57 7.77
C THR A 235 -7.65 -26.95 8.12
N GLY A 236 -8.87 -26.97 8.68
CA GLY A 236 -9.62 -28.18 8.97
C GLY A 236 -9.09 -28.99 10.17
N GLU A 237 -9.45 -30.26 10.21
CA GLU A 237 -9.12 -31.15 11.33
C GLU A 237 -7.63 -31.45 11.41
N ASN A 238 -7.15 -31.71 12.64
CA ASN A 238 -5.74 -32.05 12.93
C ASN A 238 -4.70 -31.04 12.41
N ARG A 239 -5.11 -29.78 12.11
CA ARG A 239 -4.21 -28.74 11.61
C ARG A 239 -3.00 -28.49 12.50
N GLU A 240 -3.17 -28.60 13.83
CA GLU A 240 -2.06 -28.44 14.78
C GLU A 240 -0.98 -29.53 14.63
N ASN A 241 -1.40 -30.77 14.44
CA ASN A 241 -0.48 -31.88 14.23
C ASN A 241 0.17 -31.79 12.84
N ARG A 242 -0.62 -31.45 11.82
CA ARG A 242 -0.12 -31.27 10.45
C ARG A 242 0.90 -30.13 10.34
N GLY A 243 0.69 -29.04 11.10
CA GLY A 243 1.65 -27.92 11.18
C GLY A 243 3.00 -28.28 11.83
N ARG A 244 3.13 -29.48 12.39
CA ARG A 244 4.37 -29.99 13.02
C ARG A 244 4.90 -31.27 12.37
N LEU A 245 4.37 -31.63 11.19
CA LEU A 245 4.85 -32.81 10.48
C LEU A 245 6.28 -32.60 9.96
N GLY A 246 7.11 -33.61 10.11
CA GLY A 246 8.48 -33.59 9.58
C GLY A 246 9.34 -32.48 10.20
N LYS A 247 9.89 -31.60 9.36
CA LYS A 247 10.72 -30.46 9.75
C LYS A 247 9.93 -29.13 9.83
N ARG A 248 8.60 -29.18 9.81
CA ARG A 248 7.76 -27.97 9.82
C ARG A 248 7.86 -27.19 11.13
N ILE A 249 8.00 -25.91 11.02
CA ILE A 249 8.09 -24.92 12.10
C ILE A 249 6.78 -24.13 12.10
N VAL A 250 6.02 -24.17 13.20
CA VAL A 250 4.80 -23.36 13.29
C VAL A 250 5.16 -21.88 13.41
N LEU A 251 4.71 -21.07 12.45
CA LEU A 251 4.97 -19.63 12.36
C LEU A 251 3.90 -18.81 13.09
N ARG A 252 2.62 -19.06 12.77
CA ARG A 252 1.48 -18.35 13.39
C ARG A 252 0.29 -19.30 13.55
N ARG A 253 -0.65 -18.91 14.45
CA ARG A 253 -1.92 -19.58 14.68
C ARG A 253 -3.06 -18.59 14.67
N GLN A 254 -4.13 -18.97 14.00
CA GLN A 254 -5.45 -18.34 14.09
C GLN A 254 -6.50 -19.39 14.48
N THR A 255 -7.72 -18.97 14.75
CA THR A 255 -8.79 -19.86 15.22
C THR A 255 -9.03 -21.08 14.32
N ALA A 256 -8.98 -20.88 13.00
CA ALA A 256 -9.25 -21.92 12.00
C ALA A 256 -8.02 -22.34 11.17
N THR A 257 -6.86 -21.69 11.35
CA THR A 257 -5.71 -21.84 10.49
C THR A 257 -4.41 -21.94 11.28
N VAL A 258 -3.52 -22.81 10.84
CA VAL A 258 -2.13 -22.89 11.28
C VAL A 258 -1.23 -22.58 10.10
N TYR A 259 -0.31 -21.66 10.28
CA TYR A 259 0.74 -21.34 9.31
C TYR A 259 2.04 -21.97 9.75
N ALA A 260 2.69 -22.73 8.87
CA ALA A 260 3.94 -23.40 9.15
C ALA A 260 4.94 -23.18 8.01
N GLY A 261 6.22 -23.17 8.34
CA GLY A 261 7.32 -23.11 7.37
C GLY A 261 8.17 -24.37 7.44
N GLU A 262 8.84 -24.71 6.36
CA GLU A 262 9.86 -25.74 6.29
C GLU A 262 11.06 -25.21 5.54
N LEU A 263 12.25 -25.31 6.14
CA LEU A 263 13.51 -24.90 5.55
C LEU A 263 14.22 -26.11 4.94
N TYR A 264 14.74 -25.92 3.73
CA TYR A 264 15.58 -26.89 3.04
C TYR A 264 17.06 -26.57 3.26
N ASP A 265 17.93 -27.51 2.97
CA ASP A 265 19.37 -27.35 3.18
C ASP A 265 19.95 -26.15 2.38
N ALA A 266 19.41 -25.88 1.19
CA ALA A 266 19.75 -24.70 0.41
C ALA A 266 19.36 -23.38 1.11
N GLY A 267 18.33 -23.37 1.96
CA GLY A 267 17.92 -22.19 2.72
C GLY A 267 19.06 -21.61 3.55
N ALA A 268 19.79 -22.46 4.25
CA ALA A 268 20.94 -22.03 5.04
C ALA A 268 22.07 -21.44 4.17
N TYR A 269 22.29 -21.98 2.97
CA TYR A 269 23.26 -21.44 2.01
C TYR A 269 22.88 -20.03 1.56
N TYR A 270 21.60 -19.77 1.35
CA TYR A 270 21.06 -18.45 0.97
C TYR A 270 20.76 -17.55 2.18
N GLY A 271 21.19 -17.94 3.39
CA GLY A 271 21.09 -17.10 4.60
C GLY A 271 19.72 -17.12 5.29
N MET A 272 18.82 -18.05 4.94
CA MET A 272 17.52 -18.21 5.60
C MET A 272 17.65 -19.22 6.76
N ASP A 273 17.41 -18.75 7.97
CA ASP A 273 17.27 -19.56 9.16
C ASP A 273 15.87 -19.48 9.77
N GLU A 274 15.62 -20.22 10.84
CA GLU A 274 14.32 -20.22 11.52
C GLU A 274 13.96 -18.85 12.08
N ASP A 275 14.91 -18.12 12.64
CA ASP A 275 14.66 -16.81 13.25
C ASP A 275 14.33 -15.77 12.18
N LEU A 276 15.04 -15.78 11.06
CA LEU A 276 14.73 -14.90 9.93
C LEU A 276 13.37 -15.25 9.32
N LEU A 277 13.08 -16.54 9.10
CA LEU A 277 11.77 -16.97 8.60
C LEU A 277 10.62 -16.50 9.48
N ARG A 278 10.76 -16.60 10.81
CA ARG A 278 9.75 -16.14 11.77
C ARG A 278 9.54 -14.63 11.74
N ARG A 279 10.60 -13.85 11.54
CA ARG A 279 10.52 -12.37 11.42
C ARG A 279 9.96 -11.94 10.08
N SER A 280 10.29 -12.66 9.01
CA SER A 280 9.85 -12.35 7.64
C SER A 280 8.38 -12.68 7.40
N PHE A 281 7.78 -13.60 8.18
CA PHE A 281 6.39 -14.01 8.00
C PHE A 281 5.42 -13.13 8.77
N SER A 282 4.45 -12.53 8.07
CA SER A 282 3.42 -11.67 8.64
C SER A 282 2.02 -12.03 8.12
N LEU A 283 1.01 -11.82 8.97
CA LEU A 283 -0.39 -11.92 8.56
C LEU A 283 -0.85 -10.59 7.98
N ILE A 284 -1.62 -10.66 6.90
CA ILE A 284 -2.30 -9.50 6.37
C ILE A 284 -3.43 -9.16 7.34
N VAL A 285 -3.24 -8.08 8.08
CA VAL A 285 -4.29 -7.54 8.94
C VAL A 285 -5.19 -6.70 8.05
N GLY A 286 -6.44 -7.17 7.86
CA GLY A 286 -7.41 -6.38 7.11
C GLY A 286 -7.63 -5.04 7.81
N THR A 287 -7.16 -3.98 7.23
CA THR A 287 -7.59 -2.62 7.58
C THR A 287 -8.99 -2.42 7.00
N TRP A 288 -9.99 -2.98 7.70
CA TRP A 288 -11.36 -2.52 7.53
C TRP A 288 -11.49 -1.20 8.28
N SER A 289 -10.95 -0.14 7.73
CA SER A 289 -11.40 1.19 8.09
C SER A 289 -12.56 1.54 7.18
N ASN A 290 -13.69 1.75 7.82
CA ASN A 290 -14.94 2.24 7.25
C ASN A 290 -14.79 3.45 6.35
#